data_b4de00e63cefcfca74e440382e37ca3a
#
_entry.id   b4de00e63cefcfca74e440382e37ca3a
#
_cell.length_a   1.000
_cell.length_b   1.000
_cell.length_c   1.000
_cell.angle_alpha   90.00
_cell.angle_beta   90.00
_cell.angle_gamma   90.00
#
_symmetry.space_group_name_H-M   'P 1'
#
loop_
_entity.id
_entity.type
_entity.pdbx_description
1 polymer ?
#
loop_
_entity_poly.entity_id
_entity_poly.type
_entity_poly.pdbx_seq_one_letter_code
_entity_poly.pdbx_strand_id
1 'polypeptide(L)' 'MSNLKEITRLKSQVDKMKATLNDEGFLSKAPQKVIELNKSKLTKFELDLVRELEVVVGELR' A
#
# COMPACT_ATOMS: atom_id res chain seq x y z
N MET A 1 7.51 4.46 -19.41
CA MET A 1 8.81 4.22 -19.06
C MET A 1 9.15 4.31 -17.63
N SER A 2 8.40 4.89 -16.80
CA SER A 2 8.81 5.04 -15.42
C SER A 2 7.85 4.43 -14.45
N ASN A 3 7.12 3.42 -14.88
CA ASN A 3 6.26 2.69 -13.98
C ASN A 3 7.03 2.03 -12.85
N LEU A 4 8.33 1.76 -13.06
CA LEU A 4 9.16 1.18 -12.02
C LEU A 4 9.30 2.10 -10.81
N LYS A 5 9.40 3.42 -11.05
CA LYS A 5 9.44 4.38 -9.95
C LYS A 5 8.12 4.43 -9.21
N GLU A 6 7.01 4.38 -9.93
CA GLU A 6 5.69 4.36 -9.33
C GLU A 6 5.48 3.10 -8.50
N ILE A 7 5.89 1.96 -9.03
CA ILE A 7 5.78 0.69 -8.33
C ILE A 7 6.61 0.71 -7.04
N THR A 8 7.85 1.19 -7.12
CA THR A 8 8.72 1.27 -5.95
C THR A 8 8.12 2.19 -4.89
N ARG A 9 7.57 3.32 -5.33
CA ARG A 9 6.95 4.29 -4.44
C ARG A 9 5.72 3.70 -3.74
N LEU A 10 4.84 3.05 -4.52
CA LEU A 10 3.64 2.43 -3.98
C LEU A 10 4.00 1.31 -3.01
N LYS A 11 4.97 0.49 -3.37
CA LYS A 11 5.42 -0.59 -2.49
C LYS A 11 5.96 -0.05 -1.17
N SER A 12 6.73 1.02 -1.24
CA SER A 12 7.28 1.65 -0.05
C SER A 12 6.16 2.16 0.87
N GLN A 13 5.14 2.78 0.29
CA GLN A 13 3.99 3.24 1.07
C GLN A 13 3.20 2.10 1.66
N VAL A 14 2.98 1.04 0.90
CA VAL A 14 2.30 -0.16 1.39
C VAL A 14 3.04 -0.76 2.57
N ASP A 15 4.37 -0.88 2.45
CA ASP A 15 5.20 -1.44 3.51
C ASP A 15 5.12 -0.60 4.78
N LYS A 16 5.16 0.72 4.66
CA LYS A 16 5.04 1.62 5.79
C LYS A 16 3.68 1.51 6.46
N MET A 17 2.62 1.43 5.68
CA MET A 17 1.28 1.30 6.21
C MET A 17 1.08 -0.03 6.90
N LYS A 18 1.62 -1.12 6.35
CA LYS A 18 1.57 -2.42 6.99
C LYS A 18 2.31 -2.42 8.32
N ALA A 19 3.48 -1.80 8.36
CA ALA A 19 4.25 -1.70 9.59
C ALA A 19 3.48 -0.93 10.66
N THR A 20 2.83 0.18 10.27
CA THR A 20 2.01 0.97 11.17
C THR A 20 0.83 0.16 11.71
N LEU A 21 0.14 -0.57 10.84
CA LEU A 21 -1.01 -1.38 11.25
C LEU A 21 -0.62 -2.59 12.09
N ASN A 22 0.63 -3.02 12.02
CA ASN A 22 1.13 -4.12 12.84
C ASN A 22 1.75 -3.63 14.16
N ASP A 23 1.87 -2.33 14.33
CA ASP A 23 2.44 -1.76 15.54
C ASP A 23 1.40 -1.78 16.66
N GLU A 24 1.65 -2.56 17.69
CA GLU A 24 0.74 -2.68 18.82
C GLU A 24 0.52 -1.35 19.53
N GLY A 25 1.54 -0.52 19.61
CA GLY A 25 1.42 0.81 20.19
C GLY A 25 0.43 1.67 19.43
N PHE A 26 0.48 1.62 18.10
CA PHE A 26 -0.45 2.34 17.27
C PHE A 26 -1.88 1.80 17.45
N LEU A 27 -2.03 0.48 17.38
CA LEU A 27 -3.34 -0.16 17.51
C LEU A 27 -3.98 0.10 18.86
N SER A 28 -3.17 0.21 19.91
CA SER A 28 -3.68 0.49 21.26
C SER A 28 -4.13 1.93 21.43
N LYS A 29 -3.47 2.87 20.75
CA LYS A 29 -3.71 4.30 20.95
C LYS A 29 -4.64 4.91 19.91
N ALA A 30 -4.65 4.37 18.71
CA ALA A 30 -5.44 4.96 17.62
C ALA A 30 -6.92 4.62 17.76
N PRO A 31 -7.81 5.57 17.48
CA PRO A 31 -9.24 5.28 17.43
C PRO A 31 -9.58 4.26 16.35
N GLN A 32 -10.66 3.52 16.57
CA GLN A 32 -11.11 2.51 15.61
C GLN A 32 -11.27 3.08 14.20
N LYS A 33 -11.83 4.28 14.11
CA LYS A 33 -12.04 4.94 12.82
C LYS A 33 -10.74 5.16 12.06
N VAL A 34 -9.68 5.54 12.77
CA VAL A 34 -8.37 5.77 12.16
C VAL A 34 -7.78 4.46 11.66
N ILE A 35 -7.92 3.40 12.44
CA ILE A 35 -7.44 2.08 12.06
C ILE A 35 -8.16 1.60 10.80
N GLU A 36 -9.48 1.72 10.77
CA GLU A 36 -10.27 1.32 9.60
C GLU A 36 -9.93 2.15 8.38
N LEU A 37 -9.73 3.45 8.56
CA LEU A 37 -9.36 4.34 7.47
C LEU A 37 -8.01 3.93 6.88
N ASN A 38 -7.04 3.63 7.73
CA ASN A 38 -5.72 3.19 7.28
C ASN A 38 -5.79 1.84 6.56
N LYS A 39 -6.62 0.92 7.05
CA LYS A 39 -6.81 -0.36 6.37
C LYS A 39 -7.41 -0.17 4.99
N SER A 40 -8.38 0.72 4.87
CA SER A 40 -9.00 1.04 3.57
C SER A 40 -7.99 1.63 2.61
N LYS A 41 -7.16 2.55 3.09
CA LYS A 41 -6.10 3.16 2.27
C LYS A 41 -5.09 2.12 1.83
N LEU A 42 -4.72 1.22 2.75
CA LEU A 42 -3.78 0.15 2.43
C LEU A 42 -4.32 -0.74 1.32
N THR A 43 -5.56 -1.14 1.42
CA THR A 43 -6.21 -1.97 0.40
C THR A 43 -6.18 -1.26 -0.95
N LYS A 44 -6.49 0.04 -0.95
CA LYS A 44 -6.49 0.82 -2.19
C LYS A 44 -5.09 0.89 -2.81
N PHE A 45 -4.07 1.14 -2.00
CA PHE A 45 -2.69 1.18 -2.49
C PHE A 45 -2.23 -0.19 -3.00
N GLU A 46 -2.64 -1.26 -2.35
CA GLU A 46 -2.32 -2.60 -2.81
C GLU A 46 -2.95 -2.89 -4.17
N LEU A 47 -4.19 -2.48 -4.35
CA LEU A 47 -4.89 -2.63 -5.64
C LEU A 47 -4.20 -1.83 -6.73
N ASP A 48 -3.79 -0.60 -6.43
CA ASP A 48 -3.07 0.23 -7.38
C ASP A 48 -1.73 -0.41 -7.75
N LEU A 49 -1.04 -0.95 -6.77
CA LEU A 49 0.24 -1.62 -7.00
C LEU A 49 0.07 -2.84 -7.91
N VAL A 50 -0.94 -3.66 -7.65
CA VAL A 50 -1.22 -4.83 -8.47
C VAL A 50 -1.54 -4.40 -9.90
N ARG A 51 -2.33 -3.35 -10.06
CA ARG A 51 -2.69 -2.84 -11.38
C ARG A 51 -1.46 -2.37 -12.15
N GLU A 52 -0.55 -1.66 -11.49
CA GLU A 52 0.69 -1.21 -12.12
C GLU A 52 1.57 -2.39 -12.52
N LEU A 53 1.65 -3.40 -11.67
CA LEU A 53 2.42 -4.60 -11.98
C LEU A 53 1.84 -5.35 -13.18
N GLU A 54 0.52 -5.40 -13.30
CA GLU A 54 -0.14 -6.03 -14.44
C GLU A 54 0.17 -5.30 -15.73
N VAL A 55 0.22 -3.97 -15.69
CA VAL A 55 0.56 -3.16 -16.85
C VAL A 55 1.99 -3.48 -17.31
N VAL A 56 2.93 -3.52 -16.37
CA VAL A 56 4.33 -3.83 -16.69
C VAL A 56 4.46 -5.22 -17.30
N VAL A 57 3.81 -6.21 -16.70
CA VAL A 57 3.83 -7.57 -17.22
C VAL A 57 3.23 -7.63 -18.62
N GLY A 58 2.14 -6.89 -18.85
CA GLY A 58 1.53 -6.80 -20.15
C GLY A 58 2.45 -6.22 -21.21
N GLU A 59 3.23 -5.22 -20.85
CA GLU A 59 4.20 -4.62 -21.76
C GLU A 59 5.35 -5.55 -22.11
N LEU A 60 5.70 -6.44 -21.19
CA LEU A 60 6.80 -7.38 -21.41
C LEU A 60 6.41 -8.55 -22.32
N ARG A 61 5.14 -8.74 -22.56
CA ARG A 61 4.67 -9.76 -23.48
C ARG A 61 4.65 -9.25 -24.89
#